data_e7013be9c3021df22a434c0cf2e0a6a1
#
_entry.id   e7013be9c3021df22a434c0cf2e0a6a1
#
_cell.length_a   1.000
_cell.length_b   1.000
_cell.length_c   1.000
_cell.angle_alpha   90.00
_cell.angle_beta   90.00
_cell.angle_gamma   90.00
#
_symmetry.space_group_name_H-M   'P 1'
#
loop_
_entity.id
_entity.type
_entity.pdbx_description
1 polymer ?
#
loop_
_entity_poly.entity_id
_entity_poly.type
_entity_poly.pdbx_seq_one_letter_code
_entity_poly.pdbx_strand_id
1 'polypeptide(L)'
;HSGKYRGNWSPYIPRNLILRYSKKNDWILDQFLGSGTTLIEAKLLGRNAIGVDINSEAIKLSNTNLNFTCQESSKIFTKQGNATELSFIKDDSIDLICTHPPYGTARKFREIFHT
;
A
#
# COMPACT_ATOMS: atom_id res chain seq x y z
N HIS A 1 1.32 13.73 -4.88
CA HIS A 1 0.64 12.51 -5.36
C HIS A 1 0.03 12.74 -6.72
N SER A 2 0.07 11.72 -7.56
CA SER A 2 -0.58 11.75 -8.86
C SER A 2 -2.06 11.43 -8.73
N GLY A 3 -2.93 12.28 -9.28
CA GLY A 3 -4.36 12.03 -9.33
C GLY A 3 -4.81 11.32 -10.60
N LYS A 4 -3.88 10.85 -11.41
CA LYS A 4 -4.19 10.29 -12.72
C LYS A 4 -4.74 8.87 -12.70
N TYR A 5 -4.37 8.09 -11.70
CA TYR A 5 -4.79 6.70 -11.61
C TYR A 5 -6.18 6.60 -11.00
N ARG A 6 -7.03 5.83 -11.67
CA ARG A 6 -8.41 5.59 -11.22
C ARG A 6 -8.40 4.83 -9.90
N GLY A 7 -9.21 5.24 -8.95
CA GLY A 7 -9.30 4.59 -7.66
C GLY A 7 -8.37 5.15 -6.59
N ASN A 8 -7.66 6.24 -6.91
CA ASN A 8 -6.87 6.93 -5.88
C ASN A 8 -7.77 7.43 -4.76
N TRP A 9 -7.29 7.31 -3.57
CA TRP A 9 -7.93 7.91 -2.41
C TRP A 9 -7.09 9.07 -1.88
N SER A 10 -7.72 9.90 -1.04
CA SER A 10 -7.02 11.03 -0.46
C SER A 10 -5.83 10.54 0.39
N PRO A 11 -4.66 11.16 0.29
CA PRO A 11 -3.50 10.78 1.12
C PRO A 11 -3.78 10.83 2.62
N TYR A 12 -4.71 11.65 3.05
CA TYR A 12 -5.04 11.76 4.47
C TYR A 12 -5.62 10.48 5.06
N ILE A 13 -6.29 9.67 4.24
CA ILE A 13 -6.90 8.43 4.73
C ILE A 13 -5.83 7.41 5.12
N PRO A 14 -4.93 6.99 4.22
CA PRO A 14 -3.88 6.05 4.62
C PRO A 14 -2.93 6.67 5.65
N ARG A 15 -2.66 7.97 5.57
CA ARG A 15 -1.80 8.64 6.55
C ARG A 15 -2.35 8.50 7.96
N ASN A 16 -3.64 8.79 8.14
CA ASN A 16 -4.28 8.69 9.46
C ASN A 16 -4.32 7.25 9.97
N LEU A 17 -4.60 6.30 9.09
CA LEU A 17 -4.62 4.89 9.46
C LEU A 17 -3.23 4.41 9.89
N ILE A 18 -2.21 4.77 9.15
CA ILE A 18 -0.82 4.40 9.46
C ILE A 18 -0.39 5.00 10.78
N LEU A 19 -0.66 6.29 11.00
CA LEU A 19 -0.28 6.96 12.25
C LEU A 19 -1.01 6.36 13.45
N ARG A 20 -2.26 6.00 13.28
CA ARG A 20 -3.11 5.52 14.37
C ARG A 20 -2.86 4.07 14.73
N TYR A 21 -2.59 3.21 13.74
CA TYR A 21 -2.58 1.77 13.91
C TYR A 21 -1.21 1.12 13.70
N SER A 22 -0.16 1.93 13.50
CA SER A 22 1.20 1.41 13.38
C SER A 22 2.21 2.34 14.04
N LYS A 23 3.44 1.87 14.10
CA LYS A 23 4.57 2.66 14.60
C LYS A 23 5.71 2.60 13.60
N LYS A 24 6.71 3.44 13.77
CA LYS A 24 7.89 3.45 12.89
C LYS A 24 8.50 2.07 12.80
N ASN A 25 8.93 1.72 11.60
CA ASN A 25 9.53 0.44 11.22
C ASN A 25 8.54 -0.72 11.10
N ASP A 26 7.27 -0.50 11.39
CA ASP A 26 6.23 -1.51 11.12
C ASP A 26 6.09 -1.74 9.62
N TRP A 27 5.58 -2.91 9.26
CA TRP A 27 5.34 -3.29 7.88
C TRP A 27 3.88 -3.11 7.49
N ILE A 28 3.66 -2.36 6.42
CA ILE A 28 2.35 -2.04 5.87
C ILE A 28 2.19 -2.81 4.56
N LEU A 29 1.03 -3.38 4.33
CA LEU A 29 0.69 -4.04 3.07
C LEU A 29 -0.46 -3.32 2.39
N ASP A 30 -0.30 -3.01 1.10
CA ASP A 30 -1.37 -2.54 0.24
C ASP A 30 -1.51 -3.50 -0.94
N GLN A 31 -2.59 -4.26 -0.96
CA GLN A 31 -2.85 -5.29 -1.97
C GLN A 31 -3.51 -4.75 -3.24
N PHE A 32 -3.87 -3.48 -3.25
CA PHE A 32 -4.42 -2.77 -4.40
C PHE A 32 -3.67 -1.45 -4.52
N LEU A 33 -2.42 -1.56 -4.91
CA LEU A 33 -1.43 -0.48 -4.83
C LEU A 33 -1.86 0.78 -5.58
N GLY A 34 -2.43 0.63 -6.77
CA GLY A 34 -2.82 1.75 -7.61
C GLY A 34 -1.63 2.67 -7.90
N SER A 35 -1.80 3.95 -7.64
CA SER A 35 -0.72 4.93 -7.85
C SER A 35 0.28 5.00 -6.70
N GLY A 36 0.09 4.19 -5.65
CA GLY A 36 1.04 4.08 -4.56
C GLY A 36 0.80 5.03 -3.39
N THR A 37 -0.38 5.60 -3.27
CA THR A 37 -0.68 6.56 -2.21
C THR A 37 -0.35 6.02 -0.82
N THR A 38 -0.77 4.79 -0.52
CA THR A 38 -0.48 4.17 0.78
C THR A 38 1.03 4.02 1.02
N LEU A 39 1.76 3.57 0.01
CA LEU A 39 3.20 3.37 0.13
C LEU A 39 3.95 4.70 0.25
N ILE A 40 3.49 5.74 -0.44
CA ILE A 40 4.06 7.07 -0.32
C ILE A 40 3.93 7.56 1.14
N GLU A 41 2.75 7.42 1.72
CA GLU A 41 2.53 7.83 3.10
C GLU A 41 3.34 6.97 4.09
N ALA A 42 3.43 5.67 3.86
CA ALA A 42 4.26 4.79 4.68
C ALA A 42 5.72 5.24 4.65
N LYS A 43 6.24 5.54 3.46
CA LYS A 43 7.62 6.01 3.30
C LYS A 43 7.86 7.32 4.04
N LEU A 44 6.95 8.29 3.90
CA LEU A 44 7.05 9.58 4.57
C LEU A 44 7.01 9.46 6.09
N LEU A 45 6.29 8.47 6.60
CA LEU A 45 6.07 8.29 8.03
C LEU A 45 7.03 7.28 8.67
N GLY A 46 7.98 6.76 7.91
CA GLY A 46 9.01 5.87 8.46
C GLY A 46 8.57 4.42 8.64
N ARG A 47 7.51 3.98 7.95
CA ARG A 47 7.11 2.58 7.91
C ARG A 47 7.68 1.90 6.69
N ASN A 48 7.92 0.60 6.80
CA ASN A 48 8.24 -0.25 5.66
C ASN A 48 6.94 -0.67 4.98
N ALA A 49 6.98 -0.96 3.69
CA ALA A 49 5.74 -1.29 3.00
C ALA A 49 5.95 -2.19 1.80
N ILE A 50 4.92 -2.98 1.52
CA ILE A 50 4.83 -3.81 0.33
C ILE A 50 3.52 -3.45 -0.37
N GLY A 51 3.60 -3.13 -1.66
CA GLY A 51 2.44 -2.87 -2.49
C GLY A 51 2.34 -3.90 -3.61
N VAL A 52 1.13 -4.37 -3.85
CA VAL A 52 0.84 -5.36 -4.88
C VAL A 52 -0.25 -4.83 -5.79
N ASP A 53 -0.11 -5.05 -7.08
CA ASP A 53 -1.15 -4.74 -8.06
C ASP A 53 -1.03 -5.70 -9.23
N ILE A 54 -2.16 -6.10 -9.78
CA ILE A 54 -2.19 -6.97 -10.95
C ILE A 54 -1.81 -6.19 -12.22
N ASN A 55 -2.00 -4.88 -12.20
CA ASN A 55 -1.77 -4.00 -13.34
C ASN A 55 -0.33 -3.50 -13.35
N SER A 56 0.42 -3.85 -14.42
CA SER A 56 1.81 -3.41 -14.55
C SER A 56 1.96 -1.89 -14.64
N GLU A 57 0.96 -1.21 -15.19
CA GLU A 57 0.99 0.26 -15.27
C GLU A 57 0.88 0.90 -13.87
N ALA A 58 0.11 0.29 -12.98
CA ALA A 58 0.03 0.74 -11.59
C ALA A 58 1.38 0.59 -10.91
N ILE A 59 2.07 -0.52 -11.13
CA ILE A 59 3.41 -0.75 -10.58
C ILE A 59 4.39 0.32 -11.07
N LYS A 60 4.38 0.61 -12.38
CA LYS A 60 5.26 1.64 -12.96
C LYS A 60 4.97 3.02 -12.38
N LEU A 61 3.70 3.37 -12.30
CA LEU A 61 3.28 4.68 -11.77
C LEU A 61 3.67 4.81 -10.30
N SER A 62 3.44 3.77 -9.52
CA SER A 62 3.80 3.76 -8.11
C SER A 62 5.31 3.93 -7.92
N ASN A 63 6.10 3.21 -8.69
CA ASN A 63 7.56 3.32 -8.59
C ASN A 63 8.04 4.72 -8.97
N THR A 64 7.42 5.36 -9.95
CA THR A 64 7.70 6.74 -10.29
C THR A 64 7.36 7.67 -9.13
N ASN A 65 6.18 7.50 -8.54
CA ASN A 65 5.72 8.34 -7.43
C ASN A 65 6.54 8.12 -6.15
N LEU A 66 7.12 6.94 -5.98
CA LEU A 66 7.94 6.59 -4.82
C LEU A 66 9.39 7.05 -4.95
N ASN A 67 9.78 7.57 -6.11
CA ASN A 67 11.15 7.99 -6.39
C ASN A 67 11.40 9.39 -5.83
N PHE A 68 11.43 9.51 -4.51
CA PHE A 68 11.79 10.73 -3.81
C PHE A 68 12.60 10.37 -2.56
N THR A 69 13.34 11.34 -2.05
CA THR A 69 14.08 11.17 -0.81
C THR A 69 13.35 11.88 0.33
N CYS A 70 13.47 11.36 1.53
CA CYS A 70 12.92 11.97 2.72
C CYS A 70 13.81 11.63 3.92
N GLN A 71 13.52 12.23 5.08
CA GLN A 71 14.33 12.02 6.28
C GLN A 71 14.24 10.60 6.82
N GLU A 72 13.11 9.95 6.60
CA GLU A 72 12.88 8.60 7.10
C GLU A 72 13.55 7.55 6.21
N SER A 73 14.03 6.49 6.82
CA SER A 73 14.63 5.35 6.13
C SER A 73 13.63 4.20 6.14
N SER A 74 13.06 3.88 4.99
CA SER A 74 12.03 2.84 4.85
C SER A 74 12.39 1.88 3.74
N LYS A 75 11.99 0.62 3.93
CA LYS A 75 12.10 -0.40 2.89
C LYS A 75 10.75 -0.49 2.19
N ILE A 76 10.71 -0.12 0.91
CA ILE A 76 9.48 -0.07 0.13
C ILE A 76 9.64 -1.00 -1.07
N PHE A 77 8.71 -1.95 -1.20
CA PHE A 77 8.72 -2.91 -2.29
C PHE A 77 7.41 -2.90 -3.04
N THR A 78 7.46 -3.06 -4.35
CA THR A 78 6.29 -3.22 -5.19
C THR A 78 6.38 -4.54 -5.92
N LYS A 79 5.24 -5.18 -6.17
CA LYS A 79 5.19 -6.44 -6.90
C LYS A 79 3.93 -6.52 -7.73
N GLN A 80 4.10 -6.89 -9.00
CA GLN A 80 2.96 -7.21 -9.84
C GLN A 80 2.45 -8.60 -9.48
N GLY A 81 1.16 -8.71 -9.20
CA GLY A 81 0.58 -9.97 -8.84
C GLY A 81 -0.86 -9.83 -8.38
N ASN A 82 -1.46 -10.96 -8.06
CA ASN A 82 -2.84 -11.02 -7.59
C ASN A 82 -2.90 -10.68 -6.10
N ALA A 83 -3.88 -9.87 -5.72
CA ALA A 83 -4.08 -9.44 -4.33
C ALA A 83 -4.26 -10.60 -3.34
N THR A 84 -4.67 -11.76 -3.81
CA THR A 84 -4.90 -12.95 -2.97
C THR A 84 -3.73 -13.94 -3.01
N GLU A 85 -2.72 -13.71 -3.84
CA GLU A 85 -1.57 -14.60 -3.98
C GLU A 85 -0.35 -13.96 -3.33
N LEU A 86 -0.29 -14.05 -2.00
CA LEU A 86 0.72 -13.38 -1.20
C LEU A 86 1.75 -14.33 -0.60
N SER A 87 1.97 -15.48 -1.24
CA SER A 87 2.91 -16.49 -0.72
C SER A 87 4.34 -15.99 -0.63
N PHE A 88 4.68 -14.93 -1.35
CA PHE A 88 6.01 -14.31 -1.27
C PHE A 88 6.22 -13.50 0.01
N ILE A 89 5.14 -13.25 0.77
CA ILE A 89 5.20 -12.52 2.03
C ILE A 89 5.30 -13.53 3.17
N LYS A 90 6.29 -13.34 4.02
CA LYS A 90 6.49 -14.23 5.17
C LYS A 90 5.34 -14.08 6.16
N ASP A 91 4.88 -15.20 6.71
CA ASP A 91 3.83 -15.20 7.72
C ASP A 91 4.22 -14.32 8.91
N ASP A 92 3.23 -13.63 9.45
CA ASP A 92 3.39 -12.74 10.61
C ASP A 92 4.35 -11.57 10.39
N SER A 93 4.67 -11.25 9.13
CA SER A 93 5.58 -10.14 8.82
C SER A 93 4.87 -8.80 8.62
N ILE A 94 3.55 -8.79 8.49
CA ILE A 94 2.77 -7.58 8.23
C ILE A 94 2.07 -7.12 9.50
N ASP A 95 2.25 -5.85 9.85
CA ASP A 95 1.65 -5.23 11.02
C ASP A 95 0.32 -4.55 10.74
N LEU A 96 0.14 -4.04 9.52
CA LEU A 96 -1.08 -3.34 9.13
C LEU A 96 -1.37 -3.56 7.65
N ILE A 97 -2.61 -3.93 7.34
CA ILE A 97 -3.10 -3.93 5.97
C ILE A 97 -3.87 -2.64 5.76
N CYS A 98 -3.42 -1.82 4.82
CA CYS A 98 -4.00 -0.51 4.54
C CYS A 98 -4.19 -0.39 3.04
N THR A 99 -5.40 -0.59 2.57
CA THR A 99 -5.67 -0.68 1.15
C THR A 99 -7.02 -0.09 0.78
N HIS A 100 -7.13 0.38 -0.46
CA HIS A 100 -8.36 0.92 -1.03
C HIS A 100 -8.70 0.10 -2.29
N PRO A 101 -9.60 -0.88 -2.17
CA PRO A 101 -9.94 -1.73 -3.32
C PRO A 101 -10.50 -0.90 -4.48
N PRO A 102 -10.20 -1.27 -5.74
CA PRO A 102 -10.61 -0.50 -6.91
C PRO A 102 -12.13 -0.46 -7.09
N TYR A 103 -12.84 -1.45 -6.58
CA TYR A 103 -14.31 -1.51 -6.60
C TYR A 103 -14.78 -1.63 -5.16
N GLY A 104 -14.60 -0.54 -4.43
CA GLY A 104 -14.70 -0.54 -2.99
C GLY A 104 -16.06 -0.75 -2.40
N THR A 105 -16.64 -1.94 -2.51
CA THR A 105 -17.69 -2.30 -1.59
C THR A 105 -17.05 -2.88 -0.34
N ALA A 106 -17.51 -2.44 0.81
CA ALA A 106 -17.00 -2.95 2.08
C ALA A 106 -17.16 -4.47 2.19
N ARG A 107 -18.22 -5.01 1.59
CA ARG A 107 -18.46 -6.45 1.57
C ARG A 107 -17.35 -7.19 0.84
N LYS A 108 -16.97 -6.72 -0.36
CA LYS A 108 -15.93 -7.37 -1.15
C LYS A 108 -14.58 -7.30 -0.44
N PHE A 109 -14.31 -6.20 0.20
CA PHE A 109 -13.11 -6.03 1.01
C PHE A 109 -13.05 -7.08 2.13
N ARG A 110 -14.17 -7.29 2.83
CA ARG A 110 -14.25 -8.29 3.90
C ARG A 110 -14.01 -9.70 3.39
N GLU A 111 -14.52 -10.04 2.21
CA GLU A 111 -14.31 -11.36 1.63
C GLU A 111 -12.83 -11.64 1.36
N ILE A 112 -12.06 -10.63 1.02
CA ILE A 112 -10.64 -10.77 0.72
C ILE A 112 -9.81 -10.85 2.00
N PHE A 113 -10.10 -10.05 2.99
CA PHE A 113 -9.23 -9.85 4.16
C PHE A 113 -9.77 -10.44 5.45
N HIS A 114 -11.00 -10.87 5.45
CA HIS A 114 -11.59 -11.47 6.64
C HIS A 114 -11.25 -12.95 6.68
N THR A 115 -10.51 -13.33 7.65
CA THR A 115 -10.13 -14.73 7.85
C THR A 115 -10.73 -15.28 9.14
#